data_3b546d7fa27efa814353c9109061897e
#
_entry.id   3b546d7fa27efa814353c9109061897e
#
_cell.length_a   1.000
_cell.length_b   1.000
_cell.length_c   1.000
_cell.angle_alpha   90.00
_cell.angle_beta   90.00
_cell.angle_gamma   90.00
#
_symmetry.space_group_name_H-M   'P 1'
#
loop_
_entity.id
_entity.type
_entity.pdbx_description
1 polymer ?
#
loop_
_entity_poly.entity_id
_entity_poly.type
_entity_poly.pdbx_seq_one_letter_code
_entity_poly.pdbx_strand_id
1 'polypeptide(L)'
;MRRSIPYPSAWTPKPAIPAALVLAILVAPLGGCSEPSAAPAERAAFVHTQVVQPQDSSGALTLTGEVQARFRADLSFRVSGRVLERLVDVGAHVTAGDLLARLDPVEQQADFEAANAGLAAAEAQLRVAQATFDRQTYLLSSGFTTRTAYDQAQEELRSAQSTLESAKAELGRAREALGDTELHARAAGLITARNLEVGQVVQAAQSVFTLAQDGDRDAVFDVPESMFLRDLEGGRVSLALVSNPDVTAVGYAREISPSVDAKSSTIRVKVAIQNPPAAMTLGSAVAGTAGTRPTTEISLPWTALMAAGSKPAVWIVDPKTRTATLRGVTVEAYESGAVLIKNGLETGDRVVIDGGKLLSAGQPVTFGGDRS
;
A
#
# COMPACT_ATOMS: atom_id res chain seq x y z
N MET A 1 19.62 -12.78 41.18
CA MET A 1 20.87 -12.15 41.69
C MET A 1 20.77 -10.65 41.38
N ARG A 2 20.49 -9.87 42.40
CA ARG A 2 20.45 -8.40 42.41
C ARG A 2 21.86 -7.87 42.62
N ARG A 3 22.33 -6.92 41.82
CA ARG A 3 23.46 -6.05 42.20
C ARG A 3 23.02 -4.60 42.10
N SER A 4 22.89 -4.00 43.24
CA SER A 4 22.73 -2.58 43.56
C SER A 4 24.09 -1.88 43.48
N ILE A 5 24.15 -0.66 42.93
CA ILE A 5 25.31 0.25 43.00
C ILE A 5 24.83 1.55 43.67
N PRO A 6 25.55 2.07 44.66
CA PRO A 6 25.11 3.18 45.49
C PRO A 6 25.55 4.56 44.97
N TYR A 7 24.73 5.57 45.27
CA TYR A 7 25.06 7.00 45.15
C TYR A 7 25.98 7.47 46.28
N PRO A 8 26.82 8.47 46.08
CA PRO A 8 27.37 9.27 47.17
C PRO A 8 26.78 10.69 47.23
N SER A 9 26.59 11.06 48.44
CA SER A 9 26.02 12.20 49.16
C SER A 9 26.66 13.57 48.88
N ALA A 10 25.78 14.56 48.89
CA ALA A 10 25.79 15.84 49.59
C ALA A 10 27.10 16.61 49.86
N TRP A 11 27.15 17.84 49.33
CA TRP A 11 27.98 18.93 49.88
C TRP A 11 27.11 20.10 50.30
N THR A 12 27.19 20.46 51.57
CA THR A 12 26.56 21.59 52.28
C THR A 12 27.53 22.77 52.35
N PRO A 13 27.03 24.03 52.41
CA PRO A 13 27.87 25.23 52.52
C PRO A 13 28.08 25.66 53.95
N LYS A 14 29.17 26.36 54.22
CA LYS A 14 29.41 27.07 55.48
C LYS A 14 29.63 28.57 55.24
N PRO A 15 29.18 29.44 56.18
CA PRO A 15 29.21 30.88 56.06
C PRO A 15 30.45 31.52 56.73
N ALA A 16 30.78 32.74 56.35
CA ALA A 16 31.61 33.65 57.17
C ALA A 16 31.36 35.12 56.87
N ILE A 17 31.03 35.87 57.89
CA ILE A 17 30.86 37.29 58.14
C ILE A 17 32.12 37.69 58.95
N PRO A 18 32.47 39.00 59.20
CA PRO A 18 32.36 40.31 58.57
C PRO A 18 33.71 41.12 58.59
N ALA A 19 33.72 42.32 58.07
CA ALA A 19 34.46 43.46 58.73
C ALA A 19 34.11 44.78 58.08
N ALA A 20 33.57 45.64 58.88
CA ALA A 20 33.31 47.06 58.66
C ALA A 20 34.61 47.85 58.63
N LEU A 21 34.68 48.88 57.83
CA LEU A 21 35.48 50.09 58.15
C LEU A 21 34.80 51.33 57.56
N VAL A 22 34.46 52.21 58.44
CA VAL A 22 33.94 53.58 58.29
C VAL A 22 35.09 54.50 57.86
N LEU A 23 34.91 55.32 56.79
CA LEU A 23 35.60 56.61 56.74
C LEU A 23 34.72 57.65 56.01
N ALA A 24 34.24 58.60 56.79
CA ALA A 24 33.61 59.85 56.33
C ALA A 24 34.66 60.78 55.84
N ILE A 25 34.36 61.62 54.83
CA ILE A 25 34.79 63.04 54.72
C ILE A 25 34.29 63.64 53.36
N LEU A 26 33.57 64.72 53.55
CA LEU A 26 33.55 66.03 52.92
C LEU A 26 32.65 66.26 51.67
N VAL A 27 31.65 67.07 51.92
CA VAL A 27 30.70 67.72 51.06
C VAL A 27 31.36 68.87 50.26
N ALA A 28 31.14 68.93 48.97
CA ALA A 28 31.19 70.20 48.23
C ALA A 28 30.08 70.13 47.13
N PRO A 29 29.21 71.12 47.01
CA PRO A 29 28.22 71.17 45.93
C PRO A 29 28.78 71.90 44.75
N LEU A 30 28.98 71.20 43.60
CA LEU A 30 29.16 71.84 42.31
C LEU A 30 27.88 71.59 41.52
N GLY A 31 27.09 72.67 41.41
CA GLY A 31 25.98 72.74 40.45
C GLY A 31 26.54 72.63 39.01
N GLY A 32 26.20 71.51 38.41
CA GLY A 32 26.35 71.25 36.98
C GLY A 32 24.97 71.16 36.36
N CYS A 33 24.61 72.07 35.51
CA CYS A 33 23.46 72.01 34.63
C CYS A 33 23.60 70.76 33.76
N SER A 34 22.82 69.74 34.04
CA SER A 34 22.63 68.62 33.11
C SER A 34 21.64 69.08 32.04
N GLU A 35 22.15 69.37 30.85
CA GLU A 35 21.33 69.37 29.64
C GLU A 35 20.69 67.96 29.53
N PRO A 36 19.39 67.85 29.19
CA PRO A 36 18.84 66.57 28.87
C PRO A 36 19.56 65.99 27.66
N SER A 37 20.40 64.98 27.91
CA SER A 37 21.02 64.19 26.84
C SER A 37 19.85 63.62 25.98
N ALA A 38 19.69 64.21 24.83
CA ALA A 38 18.79 63.63 23.83
C ALA A 38 19.21 62.15 23.66
N ALA A 39 18.29 61.22 23.90
CA ALA A 39 18.51 59.83 23.61
C ALA A 39 19.07 59.69 22.18
N PRO A 40 20.13 58.90 21.98
CA PRO A 40 20.70 58.77 20.65
C PRO A 40 19.58 58.35 19.69
N ALA A 41 19.36 59.14 18.65
CA ALA A 41 18.40 58.81 17.61
C ALA A 41 18.76 57.40 17.11
N GLU A 42 17.90 56.44 17.36
CA GLU A 42 18.08 55.07 16.90
C GLU A 42 18.30 55.09 15.37
N ARG A 43 19.49 54.72 14.95
CA ARG A 43 19.85 54.70 13.54
C ARG A 43 18.94 53.64 12.86
N ALA A 44 18.25 54.08 11.80
CA ALA A 44 17.42 53.17 11.02
C ALA A 44 18.26 51.99 10.51
N ALA A 45 17.87 50.79 10.86
CA ALA A 45 18.55 49.57 10.42
C ALA A 45 18.20 49.28 8.95
N PHE A 46 19.23 48.94 8.15
CA PHE A 46 18.96 48.49 6.79
C PHE A 46 18.57 47.04 6.77
N VAL A 47 17.43 46.72 6.12
CA VAL A 47 16.88 45.36 6.01
C VAL A 47 16.47 45.06 4.58
N HIS A 48 16.53 43.76 4.22
CA HIS A 48 15.91 43.27 3.00
C HIS A 48 14.51 42.77 3.33
N THR A 49 13.54 43.14 2.51
CA THR A 49 12.15 42.80 2.71
C THR A 49 11.58 42.10 1.49
N GLN A 50 10.57 41.26 1.72
CA GLN A 50 9.75 40.62 0.72
C GLN A 50 8.28 40.93 1.00
N VAL A 51 7.52 41.21 -0.05
CA VAL A 51 6.06 41.35 0.07
C VAL A 51 5.45 39.98 0.03
N VAL A 52 4.63 39.68 1.03
CA VAL A 52 3.91 38.41 1.14
C VAL A 52 2.91 38.29 -0.01
N GLN A 53 3.11 37.29 -0.83
CA GLN A 53 2.16 36.89 -1.86
C GLN A 53 1.87 35.39 -1.66
N PRO A 54 0.58 35.01 -1.65
CA PRO A 54 0.21 33.60 -1.67
C PRO A 54 0.74 32.97 -2.96
N GLN A 55 1.42 31.84 -2.84
CA GLN A 55 1.87 31.06 -3.97
C GLN A 55 1.14 29.72 -3.95
N ASP A 56 0.67 29.28 -5.12
CA ASP A 56 0.13 27.95 -5.26
C ASP A 56 1.30 26.94 -5.19
N SER A 57 1.38 26.23 -4.09
CA SER A 57 2.34 25.15 -3.90
C SER A 57 1.66 23.85 -4.33
N SER A 58 2.10 23.25 -5.42
CA SER A 58 1.72 21.90 -5.82
C SER A 58 2.85 20.96 -5.41
N GLY A 59 2.63 20.21 -4.37
CA GLY A 59 3.54 19.14 -3.97
C GLY A 59 3.42 17.96 -4.93
N ALA A 60 4.48 17.20 -5.10
CA ALA A 60 4.47 15.91 -5.76
C ALA A 60 4.96 14.84 -4.79
N LEU A 61 4.18 13.76 -4.68
CA LEU A 61 4.58 12.59 -3.91
C LEU A 61 5.11 11.53 -4.88
N THR A 62 6.39 11.20 -4.76
CA THR A 62 7.00 10.12 -5.56
C THR A 62 7.33 8.94 -4.67
N LEU A 63 6.85 7.76 -5.06
CA LEU A 63 7.12 6.48 -4.39
C LEU A 63 7.58 5.46 -5.42
N THR A 64 8.36 4.48 -4.96
CA THR A 64 8.75 3.33 -5.78
C THR A 64 7.79 2.18 -5.52
N GLY A 65 7.35 1.55 -6.60
CA GLY A 65 6.50 0.36 -6.59
C GLY A 65 7.00 -0.67 -7.59
N GLU A 66 6.21 -1.73 -7.77
CA GLU A 66 6.52 -2.85 -8.65
C GLU A 66 5.38 -3.09 -9.64
N VAL A 67 5.73 -3.41 -10.89
CA VAL A 67 4.76 -3.81 -11.91
C VAL A 67 4.33 -5.26 -11.68
N GLN A 68 3.05 -5.49 -11.50
CA GLN A 68 2.46 -6.82 -11.34
C GLN A 68 1.36 -7.07 -12.38
N ALA A 69 1.13 -8.34 -12.73
CA ALA A 69 -0.05 -8.69 -13.51
C ALA A 69 -1.31 -8.39 -12.70
N ARG A 70 -2.35 -7.86 -13.34
CA ARG A 70 -3.63 -7.60 -12.69
C ARG A 70 -4.27 -8.86 -12.14
N PHE A 71 -4.16 -9.95 -12.89
CA PHE A 71 -4.67 -11.26 -12.50
C PHE A 71 -3.52 -12.24 -12.34
N ARG A 72 -3.41 -12.80 -11.15
CA ARG A 72 -2.47 -13.85 -10.81
C ARG A 72 -3.24 -15.03 -10.24
N ALA A 73 -2.96 -16.23 -10.71
CA ALA A 73 -3.59 -17.45 -10.26
C ALA A 73 -2.53 -18.43 -9.76
N ASP A 74 -2.74 -18.95 -8.57
CA ASP A 74 -1.97 -20.09 -8.08
C ASP A 74 -2.65 -21.37 -8.57
N LEU A 75 -1.91 -22.16 -9.34
CA LEU A 75 -2.37 -23.40 -9.95
C LEU A 75 -1.99 -24.55 -9.04
N SER A 76 -2.94 -25.46 -8.85
CA SER A 76 -2.78 -26.64 -8.00
C SER A 76 -3.51 -27.82 -8.61
N PHE A 77 -3.05 -29.03 -8.33
CA PHE A 77 -3.80 -30.25 -8.62
C PHE A 77 -5.01 -30.37 -7.68
N ARG A 78 -6.10 -30.99 -8.16
CA ARG A 78 -7.29 -31.27 -7.36
C ARG A 78 -7.22 -32.62 -6.64
N VAL A 79 -6.28 -33.47 -7.06
CA VAL A 79 -5.96 -34.77 -6.47
C VAL A 79 -4.52 -34.78 -5.99
N SER A 80 -4.23 -35.63 -4.99
CA SER A 80 -2.85 -35.86 -4.53
C SER A 80 -2.19 -36.94 -5.38
N GLY A 81 -0.87 -36.83 -5.57
CA GLY A 81 -0.13 -37.86 -6.32
C GLY A 81 1.33 -37.51 -6.48
N ARG A 82 2.09 -38.42 -7.07
CA ARG A 82 3.50 -38.20 -7.42
C ARG A 82 3.58 -37.54 -8.80
N VAL A 83 4.39 -36.48 -8.90
CA VAL A 83 4.64 -35.81 -10.18
C VAL A 83 5.39 -36.75 -11.12
N LEU A 84 4.76 -37.12 -12.23
CA LEU A 84 5.35 -37.96 -13.27
C LEU A 84 6.22 -37.13 -14.22
N GLU A 85 5.68 -36.03 -14.70
CA GLU A 85 6.38 -35.14 -15.62
C GLU A 85 5.97 -33.67 -15.42
N ARG A 86 6.88 -32.78 -15.82
CA ARG A 86 6.71 -31.34 -15.82
C ARG A 86 7.14 -30.82 -17.20
N LEU A 87 6.25 -30.07 -17.84
CA LEU A 87 6.39 -29.63 -19.23
C LEU A 87 6.78 -28.16 -19.34
N VAL A 88 6.64 -27.38 -18.28
CA VAL A 88 6.91 -25.95 -18.26
C VAL A 88 7.82 -25.55 -17.10
N ASP A 89 8.55 -24.43 -17.28
CA ASP A 89 9.42 -23.82 -16.28
C ASP A 89 9.04 -22.37 -15.99
N VAL A 90 9.68 -21.77 -14.96
CA VAL A 90 9.56 -20.35 -14.68
C VAL A 90 10.05 -19.55 -15.90
N GLY A 91 9.27 -18.54 -16.29
CA GLY A 91 9.52 -17.74 -17.48
C GLY A 91 8.90 -18.31 -18.77
N ALA A 92 8.29 -19.49 -18.74
CA ALA A 92 7.56 -20.02 -19.88
C ALA A 92 6.24 -19.25 -20.10
N HIS A 93 5.97 -18.86 -21.33
CA HIS A 93 4.67 -18.33 -21.74
C HIS A 93 3.79 -19.49 -22.16
N VAL A 94 2.57 -19.53 -21.62
CA VAL A 94 1.60 -20.60 -21.87
C VAL A 94 0.29 -20.04 -22.38
N THR A 95 -0.46 -20.86 -23.13
CA THR A 95 -1.80 -20.54 -23.59
C THR A 95 -2.86 -21.31 -22.80
N ALA A 96 -4.11 -20.87 -22.85
CA ALA A 96 -5.19 -21.58 -22.20
C ALA A 96 -5.34 -23.00 -22.77
N GLY A 97 -5.37 -24.01 -21.90
CA GLY A 97 -5.43 -25.43 -22.26
C GLY A 97 -4.07 -26.13 -22.32
N ASP A 98 -2.95 -25.43 -22.29
CA ASP A 98 -1.62 -26.05 -22.29
C ASP A 98 -1.43 -26.94 -21.06
N LEU A 99 -0.87 -28.15 -21.27
CA LEU A 99 -0.52 -29.09 -20.21
C LEU A 99 0.78 -28.61 -19.54
N LEU A 100 0.70 -28.37 -18.22
CA LEU A 100 1.84 -27.85 -17.43
C LEU A 100 2.60 -28.96 -16.72
N ALA A 101 1.89 -29.90 -16.14
CA ALA A 101 2.45 -31.03 -15.42
C ALA A 101 1.43 -32.17 -15.34
N ARG A 102 1.91 -33.39 -15.08
CA ARG A 102 1.09 -34.60 -14.92
C ARG A 102 1.52 -35.37 -13.68
N LEU A 103 0.53 -35.85 -12.94
CA LEU A 103 0.73 -36.84 -11.87
C LEU A 103 0.75 -38.27 -12.44
N ASP A 104 1.30 -39.20 -11.69
CA ASP A 104 1.23 -40.64 -11.94
C ASP A 104 -0.26 -41.08 -11.82
N PRO A 105 -0.92 -41.50 -12.91
CA PRO A 105 -2.36 -41.73 -12.90
C PRO A 105 -2.75 -43.17 -12.54
N VAL A 106 -1.81 -44.03 -12.12
CA VAL A 106 -2.03 -45.48 -11.95
C VAL A 106 -3.21 -45.78 -11.03
N GLU A 107 -3.32 -45.09 -9.89
CA GLU A 107 -4.40 -45.28 -8.93
C GLU A 107 -5.75 -44.81 -9.50
N GLN A 108 -5.82 -43.59 -10.05
CA GLN A 108 -7.04 -43.02 -10.63
C GLN A 108 -7.49 -43.78 -11.88
N GLN A 109 -6.55 -44.29 -12.67
CA GLN A 109 -6.88 -45.16 -13.80
C GLN A 109 -7.53 -46.48 -13.35
N ALA A 110 -6.99 -47.11 -12.31
CA ALA A 110 -7.58 -48.34 -11.75
C ALA A 110 -8.98 -48.09 -11.19
N ASP A 111 -9.21 -46.98 -10.49
CA ASP A 111 -10.53 -46.59 -9.97
C ASP A 111 -11.52 -46.32 -11.12
N PHE A 112 -11.08 -45.66 -12.19
CA PHE A 112 -11.92 -45.46 -13.37
C PHE A 112 -12.31 -46.78 -14.04
N GLU A 113 -11.38 -47.71 -14.18
CA GLU A 113 -11.67 -49.07 -14.74
C GLU A 113 -12.63 -49.86 -13.87
N ALA A 114 -12.45 -49.81 -12.54
CA ALA A 114 -13.35 -50.47 -11.58
C ALA A 114 -14.78 -49.86 -11.63
N ALA A 115 -14.88 -48.52 -11.66
CA ALA A 115 -16.18 -47.85 -11.78
C ALA A 115 -16.88 -48.15 -13.12
N ASN A 116 -16.11 -48.24 -14.21
CA ASN A 116 -16.63 -48.60 -15.53
C ASN A 116 -17.18 -50.05 -15.57
N ALA A 117 -16.48 -51.00 -14.93
CA ALA A 117 -16.97 -52.37 -14.76
C ALA A 117 -18.24 -52.43 -13.89
N GLY A 118 -18.29 -51.59 -12.82
CA GLY A 118 -19.50 -51.46 -11.97
C GLY A 118 -20.69 -50.93 -12.74
N LEU A 119 -20.50 -49.97 -13.62
CA LEU A 119 -21.57 -49.48 -14.52
C LEU A 119 -22.10 -50.58 -15.43
N ALA A 120 -21.21 -51.34 -16.06
CA ALA A 120 -21.60 -52.45 -16.95
C ALA A 120 -22.40 -53.53 -16.22
N ALA A 121 -22.05 -53.84 -14.97
CA ALA A 121 -22.80 -54.77 -14.11
C ALA A 121 -24.21 -54.25 -13.76
N ALA A 122 -24.31 -52.95 -13.37
CA ALA A 122 -25.58 -52.30 -13.05
C ALA A 122 -26.53 -52.24 -14.28
N GLU A 123 -26.01 -52.00 -15.47
CA GLU A 123 -26.76 -52.03 -16.71
C GLU A 123 -27.27 -53.43 -17.04
N ALA A 124 -26.48 -54.49 -16.78
CA ALA A 124 -26.91 -55.87 -16.95
C ALA A 124 -28.01 -56.22 -15.98
N GLN A 125 -27.92 -55.84 -14.71
CA GLN A 125 -28.94 -56.05 -13.70
C GLN A 125 -30.25 -55.34 -14.04
N LEU A 126 -30.18 -54.09 -14.53
CA LEU A 126 -31.37 -53.36 -14.98
C LEU A 126 -32.05 -54.06 -16.14
N ARG A 127 -31.32 -54.60 -17.12
CA ARG A 127 -31.90 -55.37 -18.25
C ARG A 127 -32.65 -56.59 -17.73
N VAL A 128 -32.12 -57.33 -16.77
CA VAL A 128 -32.79 -58.51 -16.16
C VAL A 128 -34.04 -58.11 -15.39
N ALA A 129 -33.96 -57.06 -14.53
CA ALA A 129 -35.10 -56.59 -13.77
C ALA A 129 -36.23 -56.06 -14.69
N GLN A 130 -35.89 -55.34 -15.75
CA GLN A 130 -36.85 -54.85 -16.74
C GLN A 130 -37.56 -56.04 -17.45
N ALA A 131 -36.80 -57.03 -17.94
CA ALA A 131 -37.39 -58.19 -18.58
C ALA A 131 -38.31 -59.01 -17.65
N THR A 132 -37.95 -59.06 -16.35
CA THR A 132 -38.80 -59.73 -15.31
C THR A 132 -40.05 -58.92 -15.07
N PHE A 133 -39.97 -57.59 -14.92
CA PHE A 133 -41.14 -56.73 -14.74
C PHE A 133 -42.09 -56.79 -15.94
N ASP A 134 -41.59 -56.75 -17.17
CA ASP A 134 -42.36 -56.83 -18.40
C ASP A 134 -43.14 -58.19 -18.45
N ARG A 135 -42.42 -59.24 -18.13
CA ARG A 135 -43.06 -60.60 -18.03
C ARG A 135 -44.19 -60.71 -16.96
N GLN A 136 -43.93 -60.16 -15.74
CA GLN A 136 -44.93 -60.15 -14.67
C GLN A 136 -46.10 -59.23 -15.03
N THR A 137 -45.92 -58.16 -15.74
CA THR A 137 -46.94 -57.25 -16.27
C THR A 137 -47.91 -58.05 -17.23
N TYR A 138 -47.29 -58.79 -18.18
CA TYR A 138 -48.05 -59.60 -19.11
C TYR A 138 -48.83 -60.75 -18.40
N LEU A 139 -48.21 -61.48 -17.46
CA LEU A 139 -48.83 -62.57 -16.72
C LEU A 139 -49.97 -62.07 -15.80
N LEU A 140 -49.83 -60.87 -15.19
CA LEU A 140 -50.88 -60.29 -14.37
C LEU A 140 -52.11 -59.95 -15.21
N SER A 141 -51.92 -59.37 -16.40
CA SER A 141 -53.03 -59.06 -17.31
C SER A 141 -53.75 -60.26 -17.82
N SER A 142 -53.05 -61.41 -17.87
CA SER A 142 -53.56 -62.67 -18.33
C SER A 142 -54.10 -63.55 -17.15
N GLY A 143 -53.99 -63.06 -15.90
CA GLY A 143 -54.49 -63.80 -14.71
C GLY A 143 -53.59 -64.96 -14.23
N PHE A 144 -52.33 -65.05 -14.72
CA PHE A 144 -51.42 -66.18 -14.43
C PHE A 144 -50.35 -65.85 -13.36
N THR A 145 -50.44 -64.69 -12.69
CA THR A 145 -49.58 -64.33 -11.56
C THR A 145 -50.33 -63.52 -10.49
N THR A 146 -49.73 -63.36 -9.32
CA THR A 146 -50.29 -62.60 -8.18
C THR A 146 -49.90 -61.12 -8.23
N ARG A 147 -50.74 -60.28 -7.61
CA ARG A 147 -50.42 -58.85 -7.43
C ARG A 147 -49.08 -58.65 -6.68
N THR A 148 -48.83 -59.47 -5.65
CA THR A 148 -47.57 -59.44 -4.87
C THR A 148 -46.34 -59.68 -5.75
N ALA A 149 -46.37 -60.66 -6.67
CA ALA A 149 -45.28 -60.96 -7.58
C ALA A 149 -45.01 -59.80 -8.56
N TYR A 150 -46.07 -59.16 -9.02
CA TYR A 150 -45.94 -57.94 -9.84
C TYR A 150 -45.30 -56.77 -9.07
N ASP A 151 -45.83 -56.50 -7.85
CA ASP A 151 -45.35 -55.43 -7.00
C ASP A 151 -43.83 -55.64 -6.64
N GLN A 152 -43.42 -56.87 -6.38
CA GLN A 152 -42.04 -57.26 -6.13
C GLN A 152 -41.15 -56.99 -7.36
N ALA A 153 -41.58 -57.39 -8.56
CA ALA A 153 -40.81 -57.11 -9.80
C ALA A 153 -40.71 -55.64 -10.07
N GLN A 154 -41.73 -54.84 -9.72
CA GLN A 154 -41.69 -53.38 -9.82
C GLN A 154 -40.66 -52.77 -8.87
N GLU A 155 -40.57 -53.24 -7.62
CA GLU A 155 -39.56 -52.77 -6.67
C GLU A 155 -38.14 -53.19 -7.08
N GLU A 156 -37.95 -54.42 -7.61
CA GLU A 156 -36.64 -54.85 -8.17
C GLU A 156 -36.20 -53.96 -9.33
N LEU A 157 -37.13 -53.58 -10.23
CA LEU A 157 -36.86 -52.67 -11.31
C LEU A 157 -36.41 -51.29 -10.79
N ARG A 158 -37.14 -50.69 -9.84
CA ARG A 158 -36.80 -49.41 -9.23
C ARG A 158 -35.43 -49.46 -8.54
N SER A 159 -35.17 -50.56 -7.80
CA SER A 159 -33.87 -50.77 -7.15
C SER A 159 -32.74 -50.85 -8.17
N ALA A 160 -32.92 -51.62 -9.27
CA ALA A 160 -31.92 -51.69 -10.34
C ALA A 160 -31.70 -50.33 -11.05
N GLN A 161 -32.76 -49.54 -11.25
CA GLN A 161 -32.63 -48.16 -11.78
C GLN A 161 -31.80 -47.27 -10.86
N SER A 162 -32.09 -47.33 -9.54
CA SER A 162 -31.31 -46.54 -8.56
C SER A 162 -29.83 -46.96 -8.48
N THR A 163 -29.56 -48.28 -8.61
CA THR A 163 -28.19 -48.81 -8.66
C THR A 163 -27.44 -48.32 -9.91
N LEU A 164 -28.11 -48.30 -11.06
CA LEU A 164 -27.53 -47.74 -12.29
C LEU A 164 -27.17 -46.28 -12.15
N GLU A 165 -28.06 -45.46 -11.59
CA GLU A 165 -27.78 -44.03 -11.40
C GLU A 165 -26.60 -43.82 -10.43
N SER A 166 -26.50 -44.63 -9.37
CA SER A 166 -25.34 -44.62 -8.47
C SER A 166 -24.03 -45.00 -9.18
N ALA A 167 -24.06 -46.06 -10.01
CA ALA A 167 -22.87 -46.48 -10.77
C ALA A 167 -22.43 -45.43 -11.81
N LYS A 168 -23.37 -44.75 -12.48
CA LYS A 168 -23.08 -43.63 -13.37
C LYS A 168 -22.38 -42.47 -12.65
N ALA A 169 -22.88 -42.12 -11.44
CA ALA A 169 -22.30 -41.09 -10.62
C ALA A 169 -20.88 -41.45 -10.17
N GLU A 170 -20.63 -42.73 -9.82
CA GLU A 170 -19.32 -43.23 -9.45
C GLU A 170 -18.32 -43.12 -10.62
N LEU A 171 -18.72 -43.59 -11.81
CA LEU A 171 -17.91 -43.49 -13.01
C LEU A 171 -17.59 -42.00 -13.34
N GLY A 172 -18.56 -41.08 -13.15
CA GLY A 172 -18.36 -39.65 -13.33
C GLY A 172 -17.27 -39.13 -12.40
N ARG A 173 -17.31 -39.47 -11.10
CA ARG A 173 -16.29 -39.08 -10.13
C ARG A 173 -14.91 -39.63 -10.47
N ALA A 174 -14.82 -40.91 -10.81
CA ALA A 174 -13.56 -41.55 -11.16
C ALA A 174 -12.94 -40.92 -12.44
N ARG A 175 -13.79 -40.60 -13.43
CA ARG A 175 -13.35 -39.89 -14.65
C ARG A 175 -12.79 -38.50 -14.36
N GLU A 176 -13.46 -37.72 -13.49
CA GLU A 176 -12.99 -36.42 -13.08
C GLU A 176 -11.66 -36.52 -12.33
N ALA A 177 -11.55 -37.46 -11.37
CA ALA A 177 -10.32 -37.67 -10.60
C ALA A 177 -9.14 -38.05 -11.53
N LEU A 178 -9.37 -38.88 -12.56
CA LEU A 178 -8.37 -39.19 -13.57
C LEU A 178 -7.99 -37.97 -14.39
N GLY A 179 -8.97 -37.16 -14.82
CA GLY A 179 -8.69 -35.90 -15.52
C GLY A 179 -7.92 -34.89 -14.67
N ASP A 180 -8.17 -34.86 -13.36
CA ASP A 180 -7.50 -33.97 -12.40
C ASP A 180 -6.02 -34.37 -12.12
N THR A 181 -5.52 -35.48 -12.68
CA THR A 181 -4.09 -35.83 -12.70
C THR A 181 -3.31 -35.00 -13.71
N GLU A 182 -3.96 -34.32 -14.63
CA GLU A 182 -3.37 -33.40 -15.60
C GLU A 182 -3.66 -31.95 -15.19
N LEU A 183 -2.59 -31.16 -15.07
CA LEU A 183 -2.71 -29.74 -14.73
C LEU A 183 -2.58 -28.91 -16.00
N HIS A 184 -3.66 -28.25 -16.37
CA HIS A 184 -3.70 -27.36 -17.54
C HIS A 184 -3.76 -25.89 -17.15
N ALA A 185 -3.18 -25.02 -17.99
CA ALA A 185 -3.31 -23.57 -17.87
C ALA A 185 -4.76 -23.16 -18.13
N ARG A 186 -5.33 -22.36 -17.23
CA ARG A 186 -6.72 -21.87 -17.39
C ARG A 186 -6.83 -20.61 -18.22
N ALA A 187 -5.70 -19.89 -18.42
CA ALA A 187 -5.60 -18.66 -19.20
C ALA A 187 -4.21 -18.56 -19.81
N ALA A 188 -4.06 -17.71 -20.84
CA ALA A 188 -2.76 -17.34 -21.37
C ALA A 188 -1.99 -16.46 -20.38
N GLY A 189 -0.68 -16.64 -20.28
CA GLY A 189 0.16 -15.87 -19.37
C GLY A 189 1.56 -16.44 -19.17
N LEU A 190 2.27 -15.86 -18.22
CA LEU A 190 3.63 -16.19 -17.86
C LEU A 190 3.68 -16.98 -16.54
N ILE A 191 4.41 -18.09 -16.51
CA ILE A 191 4.70 -18.82 -15.27
C ILE A 191 5.73 -18.01 -14.47
N THR A 192 5.33 -17.49 -13.30
CA THR A 192 6.19 -16.64 -12.46
C THR A 192 6.81 -17.37 -11.28
N ALA A 193 6.20 -18.47 -10.83
CA ALA A 193 6.76 -19.31 -9.77
C ALA A 193 6.46 -20.78 -10.01
N ARG A 194 7.33 -21.65 -9.50
CA ARG A 194 7.23 -23.10 -9.59
C ARG A 194 7.62 -23.72 -8.23
N ASN A 195 6.72 -24.55 -7.69
CA ASN A 195 6.88 -25.17 -6.37
C ASN A 195 6.67 -26.70 -6.46
N LEU A 196 7.11 -27.31 -7.58
CA LEU A 196 7.08 -28.78 -7.74
C LEU A 196 8.31 -29.26 -8.50
N GLU A 197 8.69 -30.52 -8.24
CA GLU A 197 9.74 -31.25 -8.97
C GLU A 197 9.25 -32.64 -9.39
N VAL A 198 9.81 -33.15 -10.49
CA VAL A 198 9.52 -34.51 -10.97
C VAL A 198 9.92 -35.53 -9.89
N GLY A 199 9.02 -36.48 -9.61
CA GLY A 199 9.19 -37.49 -8.56
C GLY A 199 8.73 -37.04 -7.18
N GLN A 200 8.42 -35.75 -6.96
CA GLN A 200 7.86 -35.24 -5.72
C GLN A 200 6.40 -35.68 -5.56
N VAL A 201 5.96 -35.92 -4.31
CA VAL A 201 4.54 -36.09 -3.97
C VAL A 201 3.96 -34.73 -3.61
N VAL A 202 2.86 -34.37 -4.28
CA VAL A 202 2.10 -33.13 -4.02
C VAL A 202 0.72 -33.47 -3.44
N GLN A 203 0.20 -32.57 -2.62
CA GLN A 203 -1.11 -32.68 -2.03
C GLN A 203 -2.17 -31.96 -2.89
N ALA A 204 -3.42 -32.38 -2.80
CA ALA A 204 -4.52 -31.63 -3.38
C ALA A 204 -4.56 -30.20 -2.84
N ALA A 205 -4.84 -29.22 -3.72
CA ALA A 205 -4.87 -27.80 -3.44
C ALA A 205 -3.51 -27.16 -3.03
N GLN A 206 -2.42 -27.91 -3.07
CA GLN A 206 -1.08 -27.33 -2.90
C GLN A 206 -0.72 -26.51 -4.16
N SER A 207 -0.37 -25.22 -3.98
CA SER A 207 0.09 -24.38 -5.10
C SER A 207 1.39 -24.92 -5.67
N VAL A 208 1.38 -25.26 -6.95
CA VAL A 208 2.53 -25.83 -7.69
C VAL A 208 3.09 -24.88 -8.73
N PHE A 209 2.28 -24.02 -9.33
CA PHE A 209 2.69 -22.96 -10.22
C PHE A 209 1.96 -21.66 -9.87
N THR A 210 2.58 -20.53 -10.18
CA THR A 210 1.89 -19.23 -10.19
C THR A 210 1.88 -18.71 -11.62
N LEU A 211 0.69 -18.48 -12.15
CA LEU A 211 0.44 -17.93 -13.49
C LEU A 211 0.09 -16.45 -13.35
N ALA A 212 0.89 -15.59 -13.95
CA ALA A 212 0.56 -14.19 -14.18
C ALA A 212 -0.14 -14.10 -15.56
N GLN A 213 -1.43 -13.77 -15.57
CA GLN A 213 -2.20 -13.70 -16.82
C GLN A 213 -1.74 -12.53 -17.69
N ASP A 214 -1.78 -12.71 -19.00
CA ASP A 214 -1.50 -11.67 -19.96
C ASP A 214 -2.54 -10.55 -19.91
N GLY A 215 -2.14 -9.37 -20.37
CA GLY A 215 -3.02 -8.21 -20.52
C GLY A 215 -2.69 -7.10 -19.54
N ASP A 216 -3.68 -6.69 -18.77
CA ASP A 216 -3.58 -5.53 -17.88
C ASP A 216 -2.53 -5.70 -16.78
N ARG A 217 -1.79 -4.63 -16.52
CA ARG A 217 -0.78 -4.56 -15.46
C ARG A 217 -1.14 -3.46 -14.47
N ASP A 218 -0.83 -3.72 -13.21
CA ASP A 218 -0.95 -2.75 -12.13
C ASP A 218 0.44 -2.43 -11.59
N ALA A 219 0.69 -1.16 -11.27
CA ALA A 219 1.83 -0.76 -10.42
C ALA A 219 1.37 -0.81 -8.97
N VAL A 220 2.04 -1.59 -8.15
CA VAL A 220 1.71 -1.79 -6.73
C VAL A 220 2.66 -0.97 -5.87
N PHE A 221 2.10 -0.10 -5.04
CA PHE A 221 2.83 0.77 -4.12
C PHE A 221 2.43 0.46 -2.70
N ASP A 222 3.40 0.40 -1.80
CA ASP A 222 3.18 0.35 -0.36
C ASP A 222 3.38 1.78 0.20
N VAL A 223 2.28 2.51 0.41
CA VAL A 223 2.26 3.94 0.77
C VAL A 223 2.24 4.07 2.29
N PRO A 224 3.18 4.80 2.94
CA PRO A 224 3.14 5.06 4.37
C PRO A 224 1.83 5.75 4.77
N GLU A 225 1.21 5.32 5.88
CA GLU A 225 -0.05 5.87 6.37
C GLU A 225 0.00 7.41 6.55
N SER A 226 1.13 7.93 7.03
CA SER A 226 1.35 9.37 7.22
C SER A 226 1.26 10.19 5.92
N MET A 227 1.52 9.56 4.77
CA MET A 227 1.41 10.20 3.45
C MET A 227 -0.01 10.15 2.89
N PHE A 228 -0.83 9.22 3.38
CA PHE A 228 -2.23 9.09 2.99
C PHE A 228 -3.12 10.23 3.50
N LEU A 229 -2.67 10.93 4.54
CA LEU A 229 -3.34 12.13 5.08
C LEU A 229 -3.19 13.36 4.17
N ARG A 230 -2.34 13.30 3.16
CA ARG A 230 -2.19 14.35 2.15
C ARG A 230 -3.28 14.17 1.09
N ASP A 231 -3.99 15.25 0.80
CA ASP A 231 -5.08 15.25 -0.20
C ASP A 231 -4.47 15.12 -1.61
N LEU A 232 -4.50 13.90 -2.15
CA LEU A 232 -3.96 13.61 -3.48
C LEU A 232 -4.94 14.04 -4.56
N GLU A 233 -4.43 14.65 -5.63
CA GLU A 233 -5.24 15.14 -6.73
C GLU A 233 -5.68 13.98 -7.65
N GLY A 234 -6.99 13.72 -7.70
CA GLY A 234 -7.66 13.00 -8.81
C GLY A 234 -7.28 11.56 -9.10
N GLY A 235 -6.48 10.90 -8.24
CA GLY A 235 -6.10 9.47 -8.42
C GLY A 235 -5.22 9.16 -9.64
N ARG A 236 -4.80 10.19 -10.44
CA ARG A 236 -3.87 10.04 -11.55
C ARG A 236 -2.44 9.96 -11.02
N VAL A 237 -1.69 8.98 -11.53
CA VAL A 237 -0.28 8.75 -11.17
C VAL A 237 0.56 8.70 -12.44
N SER A 238 1.59 9.52 -12.50
CA SER A 238 2.61 9.43 -13.55
C SER A 238 3.61 8.36 -13.17
N LEU A 239 3.83 7.38 -14.04
CA LEU A 239 4.71 6.24 -13.82
C LEU A 239 5.95 6.37 -14.70
N ALA A 240 7.12 6.10 -14.14
CA ALA A 240 8.38 6.02 -14.88
C ALA A 240 9.14 4.77 -14.45
N LEU A 241 9.75 4.06 -15.39
CA LEU A 241 10.58 2.90 -15.09
C LEU A 241 11.86 3.35 -14.37
N VAL A 242 12.18 2.76 -13.21
CA VAL A 242 13.36 3.17 -12.43
C VAL A 242 14.68 2.93 -13.19
N SER A 243 14.75 1.83 -13.96
CA SER A 243 15.94 1.49 -14.78
C SER A 243 16.08 2.34 -16.04
N ASN A 244 15.01 2.98 -16.52
CA ASN A 244 14.99 3.86 -17.67
C ASN A 244 13.85 4.88 -17.54
N PRO A 245 14.12 6.06 -16.93
CA PRO A 245 13.11 7.09 -16.67
C PRO A 245 12.40 7.67 -17.91
N ASP A 246 12.94 7.47 -19.10
CA ASP A 246 12.30 7.89 -20.35
C ASP A 246 11.09 7.00 -20.72
N VAL A 247 11.03 5.79 -20.16
CA VAL A 247 9.88 4.91 -20.33
C VAL A 247 8.82 5.29 -19.31
N THR A 248 7.82 6.00 -19.77
CA THR A 248 6.74 6.54 -18.93
C THR A 248 5.39 5.93 -19.29
N ALA A 249 4.48 5.95 -18.34
CA ALA A 249 3.07 5.60 -18.51
C ALA A 249 2.20 6.45 -17.57
N VAL A 250 0.91 6.46 -17.83
CA VAL A 250 -0.07 7.04 -16.92
C VAL A 250 -0.88 5.92 -16.29
N GLY A 251 -1.11 6.04 -15.00
CA GLY A 251 -1.97 5.12 -14.27
C GLY A 251 -3.01 5.83 -13.42
N TYR A 252 -3.99 5.06 -12.95
CA TYR A 252 -5.02 5.53 -12.04
C TYR A 252 -5.13 4.59 -10.84
N ALA A 253 -5.25 5.17 -9.64
CA ALA A 253 -5.48 4.39 -8.44
C ALA A 253 -6.81 3.63 -8.58
N ARG A 254 -6.72 2.29 -8.65
CA ARG A 254 -7.85 1.38 -8.86
C ARG A 254 -8.32 0.76 -7.56
N GLU A 255 -7.38 0.42 -6.71
CA GLU A 255 -7.64 -0.28 -5.46
C GLU A 255 -6.74 0.26 -4.36
N ILE A 256 -7.33 0.61 -3.25
CA ILE A 256 -6.65 1.06 -2.05
C ILE A 256 -7.04 0.08 -0.95
N SER A 257 -6.05 -0.58 -0.35
CA SER A 257 -6.32 -1.51 0.76
C SER A 257 -7.01 -0.77 1.91
N PRO A 258 -8.11 -1.30 2.44
CA PRO A 258 -8.77 -0.70 3.61
C PRO A 258 -8.01 -0.94 4.92
N SER A 259 -6.96 -1.76 4.90
CA SER A 259 -6.16 -2.12 6.06
C SER A 259 -4.71 -1.68 5.91
N VAL A 260 -4.12 -1.23 7.02
CA VAL A 260 -2.69 -0.95 7.14
C VAL A 260 -1.96 -2.27 7.43
N ASP A 261 -0.88 -2.54 6.73
CA ASP A 261 0.02 -3.64 7.08
C ASP A 261 0.75 -3.29 8.38
N ALA A 262 0.54 -4.10 9.43
CA ALA A 262 1.06 -3.83 10.77
C ALA A 262 2.60 -3.93 10.87
N LYS A 263 3.27 -4.60 9.91
CA LYS A 263 4.74 -4.75 9.93
C LYS A 263 5.44 -3.56 9.29
N SER A 264 4.88 -3.03 8.22
CA SER A 264 5.46 -1.93 7.44
C SER A 264 4.83 -0.58 7.72
N SER A 265 3.65 -0.53 8.38
CA SER A 265 2.82 0.67 8.57
C SER A 265 2.49 1.34 7.23
N THR A 266 2.22 0.53 6.21
CA THR A 266 1.89 0.98 4.86
C THR A 266 0.51 0.51 4.43
N ILE A 267 -0.09 1.27 3.52
CA ILE A 267 -1.34 0.93 2.83
C ILE A 267 -0.98 0.55 1.40
N ARG A 268 -1.44 -0.61 0.96
CA ARG A 268 -1.19 -1.06 -0.41
C ARG A 268 -2.14 -0.40 -1.38
N VAL A 269 -1.57 0.24 -2.41
CA VAL A 269 -2.28 0.91 -3.49
C VAL A 269 -1.93 0.24 -4.81
N LYS A 270 -2.96 -0.17 -5.57
CA LYS A 270 -2.80 -0.70 -6.92
C LYS A 270 -3.22 0.37 -7.92
N VAL A 271 -2.31 0.74 -8.78
CA VAL A 271 -2.47 1.73 -9.84
C VAL A 271 -2.55 1.01 -11.18
N ALA A 272 -3.71 1.04 -11.82
CA ALA A 272 -3.89 0.47 -13.15
C ALA A 272 -3.07 1.24 -14.19
N ILE A 273 -2.16 0.58 -14.88
CA ILE A 273 -1.31 1.17 -15.91
C ILE A 273 -2.09 1.23 -17.22
N GLN A 274 -2.22 2.42 -17.80
CA GLN A 274 -2.83 2.57 -19.11
C GLN A 274 -1.81 2.25 -20.21
N ASN A 275 -2.19 1.34 -21.12
CA ASN A 275 -1.34 0.94 -22.27
C ASN A 275 0.12 0.68 -21.83
N PRO A 276 0.37 -0.32 -20.95
CA PRO A 276 1.68 -0.54 -20.37
C PRO A 276 2.74 -0.75 -21.45
N PRO A 277 3.82 0.06 -21.49
CA PRO A 277 4.92 -0.15 -22.43
C PRO A 277 5.52 -1.54 -22.27
N ALA A 278 5.96 -2.14 -23.36
CA ALA A 278 6.56 -3.49 -23.34
C ALA A 278 7.76 -3.58 -22.37
N ALA A 279 8.52 -2.51 -22.21
CA ALA A 279 9.66 -2.43 -21.30
C ALA A 279 9.26 -2.45 -19.80
N MET A 280 8.02 -2.12 -19.44
CA MET A 280 7.51 -2.26 -18.05
C MET A 280 7.10 -3.72 -17.80
N THR A 281 8.06 -4.64 -17.79
CA THR A 281 7.83 -6.08 -17.54
C THR A 281 7.37 -6.35 -16.12
N LEU A 282 6.79 -7.53 -15.89
CA LEU A 282 6.42 -7.98 -14.53
C LEU A 282 7.66 -8.00 -13.63
N GLY A 283 7.53 -7.53 -12.38
CA GLY A 283 8.63 -7.40 -11.44
C GLY A 283 9.48 -6.14 -11.64
N SER A 284 9.25 -5.33 -12.68
CA SER A 284 10.00 -4.09 -12.88
C SER A 284 9.67 -3.06 -11.80
N ALA A 285 10.71 -2.39 -11.28
CA ALA A 285 10.54 -1.27 -10.37
C ALA A 285 10.11 0.00 -11.13
N VAL A 286 9.06 0.64 -10.65
CA VAL A 286 8.53 1.90 -11.21
C VAL A 286 8.45 2.98 -10.14
N ALA A 287 8.80 4.20 -10.52
CA ALA A 287 8.55 5.40 -9.73
C ALA A 287 7.16 5.94 -10.10
N GLY A 288 6.27 6.04 -9.11
CA GLY A 288 4.95 6.64 -9.26
C GLY A 288 4.91 8.01 -8.63
N THR A 289 4.56 9.03 -9.41
CA THR A 289 4.43 10.41 -8.95
C THR A 289 2.97 10.84 -9.00
N ALA A 290 2.42 11.16 -7.84
CA ALA A 290 1.07 11.71 -7.69
C ALA A 290 1.17 13.20 -7.28
N GLY A 291 0.39 14.07 -7.91
CA GLY A 291 0.25 15.46 -7.50
C GLY A 291 -0.58 15.55 -6.21
N THR A 292 -0.22 16.49 -5.33
CA THR A 292 -1.11 16.92 -4.25
C THR A 292 -1.95 18.08 -4.74
N ARG A 293 -3.16 18.27 -4.17
CA ARG A 293 -3.97 19.44 -4.48
C ARG A 293 -3.15 20.71 -4.23
N PRO A 294 -3.21 21.67 -5.15
CA PRO A 294 -2.56 22.95 -4.91
C PRO A 294 -3.09 23.56 -3.61
N THR A 295 -2.21 23.83 -2.69
CA THR A 295 -2.50 24.62 -1.49
C THR A 295 -1.91 26.02 -1.71
N THR A 296 -2.74 27.02 -1.45
CA THR A 296 -2.26 28.41 -1.50
C THR A 296 -1.53 28.70 -0.20
N GLU A 297 -0.23 28.77 -0.22
CA GLU A 297 0.61 28.90 0.95
C GLU A 297 1.50 30.15 0.85
N ILE A 298 1.88 30.69 2.01
CA ILE A 298 2.85 31.78 2.08
C ILE A 298 4.22 31.15 2.32
N SER A 299 5.09 31.23 1.31
CA SER A 299 6.48 30.78 1.41
C SER A 299 7.40 31.94 1.70
N LEU A 300 8.25 31.80 2.74
CA LEU A 300 9.29 32.77 3.10
C LEU A 300 10.64 32.08 3.19
N PRO A 301 11.75 32.74 2.88
CA PRO A 301 13.07 32.21 3.18
C PRO A 301 13.20 31.90 4.69
N TRP A 302 13.89 30.84 5.04
CA TRP A 302 14.09 30.46 6.45
C TRP A 302 14.78 31.56 7.28
N THR A 303 15.53 32.49 6.61
CA THR A 303 16.19 33.65 7.22
C THR A 303 15.21 34.67 7.79
N ALA A 304 13.97 34.68 7.32
CA ALA A 304 12.88 35.52 7.84
C ALA A 304 12.38 35.07 9.22
N LEU A 305 12.61 33.80 9.57
CA LEU A 305 12.06 33.23 10.80
C LEU A 305 12.87 33.65 12.03
N MET A 306 12.19 34.25 12.99
CA MET A 306 12.70 34.64 14.30
C MET A 306 11.95 33.92 15.39
N ALA A 307 12.34 34.14 16.64
CA ALA A 307 11.66 33.62 17.82
C ALA A 307 11.12 34.77 18.69
N ALA A 308 9.85 34.72 19.03
CA ALA A 308 9.24 35.52 20.08
C ALA A 308 9.08 34.66 21.34
N GLY A 309 10.10 34.63 22.19
CA GLY A 309 10.18 33.65 23.28
C GLY A 309 10.35 32.24 22.74
N SER A 310 9.39 31.35 22.97
CA SER A 310 9.39 29.95 22.47
C SER A 310 8.57 29.75 21.21
N LYS A 311 8.00 30.80 20.62
CA LYS A 311 7.14 30.70 19.44
C LYS A 311 7.80 31.28 18.21
N PRO A 312 7.57 30.70 17.02
CA PRO A 312 8.06 31.28 15.76
C PRO A 312 7.38 32.62 15.47
N ALA A 313 8.16 33.57 14.95
CA ALA A 313 7.71 34.90 14.63
C ALA A 313 8.48 35.46 13.41
N VAL A 314 7.97 36.51 12.81
CA VAL A 314 8.63 37.24 11.73
C VAL A 314 8.56 38.75 11.97
N TRP A 315 9.53 39.51 11.44
CA TRP A 315 9.48 40.94 11.47
C TRP A 315 8.64 41.47 10.30
N ILE A 316 7.60 42.25 10.61
CA ILE A 316 6.78 42.97 9.62
C ILE A 316 7.14 44.45 9.66
N VAL A 317 7.33 45.04 8.50
CA VAL A 317 7.61 46.45 8.33
C VAL A 317 6.34 47.18 7.85
N ASP A 318 5.89 48.15 8.62
CA ASP A 318 4.83 49.04 8.19
C ASP A 318 5.40 50.02 7.13
N PRO A 319 4.90 50.05 5.90
CA PRO A 319 5.41 50.89 4.85
C PRO A 319 5.22 52.38 5.08
N LYS A 320 4.27 52.81 5.96
CA LYS A 320 3.97 54.20 6.25
C LYS A 320 4.85 54.73 7.38
N THR A 321 4.96 54.01 8.48
CA THR A 321 5.74 54.41 9.66
C THR A 321 7.19 53.99 9.55
N ARG A 322 7.54 53.06 8.65
CA ARG A 322 8.86 52.44 8.48
C ARG A 322 9.42 51.86 9.78
N THR A 323 8.55 51.26 10.59
CA THR A 323 8.91 50.62 11.83
C THR A 323 8.75 49.09 11.73
N ALA A 324 9.64 48.33 12.35
CA ALA A 324 9.59 46.89 12.41
C ALA A 324 8.80 46.42 13.65
N THR A 325 7.86 45.54 13.47
CA THR A 325 7.07 44.89 14.52
C THR A 325 7.21 43.37 14.44
N LEU A 326 7.41 42.70 15.58
CA LEU A 326 7.54 41.26 15.62
C LEU A 326 6.13 40.62 15.74
N ARG A 327 5.76 39.83 14.76
CA ARG A 327 4.46 39.14 14.72
C ARG A 327 4.64 37.64 14.81
N GLY A 328 3.94 37.00 15.74
CA GLY A 328 3.91 35.53 15.86
C GLY A 328 3.24 34.88 14.66
N VAL A 329 3.82 33.80 14.17
CA VAL A 329 3.31 33.03 13.03
C VAL A 329 3.17 31.55 13.37
N THR A 330 2.31 30.84 12.64
CA THR A 330 2.20 29.38 12.73
C THR A 330 2.87 28.79 11.48
N VAL A 331 3.92 28.00 11.72
CA VAL A 331 4.63 27.28 10.65
C VAL A 331 3.85 26.02 10.28
N GLU A 332 3.60 25.80 9.01
CA GLU A 332 3.02 24.55 8.45
C GLU A 332 4.10 23.50 8.24
N ALA A 333 5.16 23.87 7.52
CA ALA A 333 6.26 22.97 7.19
C ALA A 333 7.59 23.73 7.00
N TYR A 334 8.68 22.99 7.17
CA TYR A 334 10.04 23.45 6.86
C TYR A 334 10.52 22.75 5.59
N GLU A 335 10.90 23.51 4.58
CA GLU A 335 11.42 23.01 3.31
C GLU A 335 12.89 23.40 3.14
N SER A 336 13.54 22.85 2.10
CA SER A 336 14.92 23.21 1.76
C SER A 336 15.03 24.68 1.33
N GLY A 337 15.47 25.55 2.25
CA GLY A 337 15.65 26.98 1.99
C GLY A 337 14.43 27.85 2.27
N ALA A 338 13.26 27.30 2.58
CA ALA A 338 12.01 28.03 2.79
C ALA A 338 11.23 27.51 4.02
N VAL A 339 10.31 28.34 4.51
CA VAL A 339 9.36 28.01 5.57
C VAL A 339 7.95 28.35 5.08
N LEU A 340 7.06 27.40 5.15
CA LEU A 340 5.65 27.59 4.80
C LEU A 340 4.88 28.07 6.04
N ILE A 341 4.18 29.18 5.88
CA ILE A 341 3.42 29.83 6.95
C ILE A 341 1.92 29.56 6.77
N LYS A 342 1.32 28.96 7.79
CA LYS A 342 -0.13 28.64 7.81
C LYS A 342 -0.98 29.83 8.20
N ASN A 343 -0.58 30.52 9.27
CA ASN A 343 -1.35 31.65 9.84
C ASN A 343 -0.43 32.72 10.40
N GLY A 344 -0.92 33.96 10.46
CA GLY A 344 -0.24 35.09 11.09
C GLY A 344 0.26 36.15 10.11
N LEU A 345 0.13 35.91 8.81
CA LEU A 345 0.47 36.87 7.75
C LEU A 345 -0.73 37.13 6.83
N GLU A 346 -0.82 38.34 6.31
CA GLU A 346 -1.80 38.74 5.32
C GLU A 346 -1.13 39.05 3.98
N THR A 347 -1.85 38.86 2.90
CA THR A 347 -1.37 39.24 1.56
C THR A 347 -1.03 40.73 1.50
N GLY A 348 0.17 41.06 1.11
CA GLY A 348 0.68 42.45 1.08
C GLY A 348 1.51 42.85 2.30
N ASP A 349 1.56 42.04 3.36
CA ASP A 349 2.47 42.27 4.48
C ASP A 349 3.93 42.31 3.95
N ARG A 350 4.73 43.25 4.47
CA ARG A 350 6.15 43.37 4.12
C ARG A 350 7.01 42.72 5.21
N VAL A 351 7.54 41.53 4.93
CA VAL A 351 8.31 40.72 5.88
C VAL A 351 9.82 40.96 5.65
N VAL A 352 10.56 41.08 6.75
CA VAL A 352 12.04 41.16 6.73
C VAL A 352 12.59 39.75 6.47
N ILE A 353 13.31 39.57 5.40
CA ILE A 353 13.94 38.31 5.01
C ILE A 353 15.45 38.27 5.34
N ASP A 354 16.09 39.41 5.56
CA ASP A 354 17.50 39.51 6.00
C ASP A 354 17.73 40.78 6.83
N GLY A 355 18.67 40.70 7.80
CA GLY A 355 18.94 41.77 8.75
C GLY A 355 18.07 41.75 10.02
N GLY A 356 17.13 40.82 10.14
CA GLY A 356 16.15 40.75 11.25
C GLY A 356 16.74 40.46 12.64
N LYS A 357 17.93 39.85 12.74
CA LYS A 357 18.56 39.46 14.01
C LYS A 357 18.97 40.61 14.91
N LEU A 358 19.14 41.78 14.34
CA LEU A 358 19.57 42.98 15.06
C LEU A 358 18.44 43.99 15.30
N LEU A 359 17.20 43.62 14.96
CA LEU A 359 16.05 44.50 15.11
C LEU A 359 15.45 44.42 16.50
N SER A 360 14.97 45.58 16.96
CA SER A 360 14.13 45.73 18.16
C SER A 360 12.70 46.15 17.77
N ALA A 361 11.73 45.80 18.61
CA ALA A 361 10.34 46.19 18.35
C ALA A 361 10.16 47.72 18.34
N GLY A 362 9.54 48.25 17.27
CA GLY A 362 9.33 49.67 17.05
C GLY A 362 10.52 50.39 16.42
N GLN A 363 11.62 49.67 16.13
CA GLN A 363 12.81 50.29 15.56
C GLN A 363 12.55 50.80 14.12
N PRO A 364 12.98 52.04 13.79
CA PRO A 364 12.91 52.53 12.42
C PRO A 364 13.85 51.74 11.50
N VAL A 365 13.36 51.40 10.32
CA VAL A 365 14.11 50.65 9.33
C VAL A 365 14.13 51.33 7.99
N THR A 366 15.23 51.16 7.27
CA THR A 366 15.31 51.44 5.84
C THR A 366 15.41 50.16 5.06
N PHE A 367 14.63 50.01 4.00
CA PHE A 367 14.62 48.81 3.18
C PHE A 367 14.94 49.18 1.73
N GLY A 368 15.82 48.42 1.10
CA GLY A 368 16.10 48.46 -0.33
C GLY A 368 15.24 47.48 -1.08
N GLY A 369 15.05 47.73 -2.37
CA GLY A 369 14.12 47.08 -3.27
C GLY A 369 13.80 45.63 -3.06
N ASP A 370 12.57 45.30 -3.43
CA ASP A 370 12.01 43.93 -3.31
C ASP A 370 12.88 42.94 -4.09
N ARG A 371 13.41 41.92 -3.41
CA ARG A 371 13.83 40.70 -4.09
C ARG A 371 12.55 39.89 -4.38
N SER A 372 12.24 39.83 -5.67
CA SER A 372 11.17 38.94 -6.20
C SER A 372 11.64 37.51 -6.20
#